data_8195d17955113e486070526f578ce636
#
_entry.id   8195d17955113e486070526f578ce636
#
_cell.length_a   1.000
_cell.length_b   1.000
_cell.length_c   1.000
_cell.angle_alpha   90.00
_cell.angle_beta   90.00
_cell.angle_gamma   90.00
#
_symmetry.space_group_name_H-M   'P 1'
#
loop_
_entity.id
_entity.type
_entity.pdbx_description
1 polymer ?
#
loop_
_entity_poly.entity_id
_entity_poly.type
_entity_poly.pdbx_seq_one_letter_code
_entity_poly.pdbx_strand_id
1 'polypeptide(L)'
;MYHKIRGTLCGLALVLAGYLVGLATAWIIISQPRVDLIAAHLDPAYASRQIPLLWEVWDIVETDFIGELPDSRTMTYGAIRGALGTLNDPYTAFIEPRQHQRQMEDLRGSFGGIGVTMRRDKDGHVLLSPMPDSPARRAGVQSGDILVSVEGQPITPTVSFDDVTALVRGPVSSSVTIQIWRGDPPTTHSFTIVRQEIMLPSVTWRLVEEQPDVGYIALSRFSDRSAGEIKQAIGELQAAGATRLIFDLRDNGGGLRQAGVEVASQFLQDGVVMYQWGKGGVEESFGVMSGGLATDLPLVVLVNHGTASAAEIVAGALRDNGRARLIGEPTFGKGSVQHIYDLSDSSSLHVTTAEWLTPKRSRLSGQGLAPDITVVRTPEEANAGRDVQLEAAIEALSK
;
A
#
# COMPACT_ATOMS: atom_id res chain seq x y z
N MET A 1 -2.25 71.81 -0.98
CA MET A 1 -1.60 70.64 -1.65
C MET A 1 -0.75 69.78 -0.71
N TYR A 2 -0.07 70.34 0.28
CA TYR A 2 0.83 69.66 1.25
C TYR A 2 0.12 68.69 2.24
N HIS A 3 -1.14 68.92 2.63
CA HIS A 3 -1.86 68.05 3.58
C HIS A 3 -2.38 66.73 2.97
N LYS A 4 -2.65 66.65 1.65
CA LYS A 4 -3.10 65.44 1.00
C LYS A 4 -1.94 64.43 0.79
N ILE A 5 -0.70 64.92 0.61
CA ILE A 5 0.46 64.07 0.38
C ILE A 5 0.91 63.36 1.68
N ARG A 6 0.76 64.02 2.84
CA ARG A 6 1.06 63.42 4.16
C ARG A 6 0.10 62.28 4.52
N GLY A 7 -1.18 62.42 4.21
CA GLY A 7 -2.17 61.37 4.46
C GLY A 7 -1.91 60.07 3.63
N THR A 8 -1.51 60.24 2.36
CA THR A 8 -1.22 59.09 1.47
C THR A 8 0.07 58.40 1.86
N LEU A 9 1.10 59.11 2.32
CA LEU A 9 2.35 58.53 2.79
C LEU A 9 2.17 57.79 4.13
N CYS A 10 1.37 58.29 5.06
CA CYS A 10 1.04 57.56 6.29
C CYS A 10 0.20 56.28 6.02
N GLY A 11 -0.73 56.34 5.07
CA GLY A 11 -1.51 55.15 4.66
C GLY A 11 -0.61 54.06 4.04
N LEU A 12 0.30 54.44 3.16
CA LEU A 12 1.26 53.50 2.56
C LEU A 12 2.20 52.87 3.61
N ALA A 13 2.67 53.67 4.57
CA ALA A 13 3.55 53.18 5.65
C ALA A 13 2.83 52.18 6.57
N LEU A 14 1.54 52.36 6.87
CA LEU A 14 0.74 51.45 7.66
C LEU A 14 0.47 50.13 6.93
N VAL A 15 0.21 50.17 5.62
CA VAL A 15 0.04 48.99 4.79
C VAL A 15 1.34 48.21 4.68
N LEU A 16 2.48 48.88 4.51
CA LEU A 16 3.78 48.23 4.47
C LEU A 16 4.17 47.60 5.82
N ALA A 17 3.88 48.28 6.92
CA ALA A 17 4.10 47.74 8.26
C ALA A 17 3.21 46.49 8.52
N GLY A 18 1.94 46.52 8.12
CA GLY A 18 1.05 45.37 8.21
C GLY A 18 1.52 44.18 7.38
N TYR A 19 2.05 44.44 6.18
CA TYR A 19 2.61 43.41 5.30
C TYR A 19 3.88 42.78 5.87
N LEU A 20 4.78 43.58 6.43
CA LEU A 20 6.00 43.14 7.09
C LEU A 20 5.71 42.33 8.37
N VAL A 21 4.73 42.75 9.17
CA VAL A 21 4.28 41.98 10.34
C VAL A 21 3.64 40.64 9.90
N GLY A 22 2.83 40.64 8.83
CA GLY A 22 2.26 39.44 8.26
C GLY A 22 3.32 38.45 7.72
N LEU A 23 4.37 38.96 7.04
CA LEU A 23 5.50 38.15 6.58
C LEU A 23 6.32 37.59 7.75
N ALA A 24 6.57 38.41 8.79
CA ALA A 24 7.31 37.97 9.98
C ALA A 24 6.54 36.89 10.77
N THR A 25 5.21 37.03 10.93
CA THR A 25 4.37 36.01 11.55
C THR A 25 4.27 34.74 10.71
N ALA A 26 4.13 34.86 9.38
CA ALA A 26 4.17 33.70 8.49
C ALA A 26 5.53 32.98 8.54
N TRP A 27 6.62 33.75 8.58
CA TRP A 27 7.98 33.18 8.70
C TRP A 27 8.19 32.48 10.04
N ILE A 28 7.72 33.05 11.16
CA ILE A 28 7.75 32.42 12.47
C ILE A 28 6.92 31.13 12.51
N ILE A 29 5.74 31.10 11.87
CA ILE A 29 4.89 29.89 11.81
C ILE A 29 5.51 28.81 10.92
N ILE A 30 6.18 29.19 9.82
CA ILE A 30 6.83 28.25 8.88
C ILE A 30 8.18 27.76 9.39
N SER A 31 8.91 28.58 10.15
CA SER A 31 10.25 28.26 10.65
C SER A 31 10.28 27.56 12.02
N GLN A 32 9.13 27.40 12.69
CA GLN A 32 9.05 26.57 13.89
C GLN A 32 9.21 25.09 13.46
N PRO A 33 10.25 24.39 13.88
CA PRO A 33 10.34 22.96 13.62
C PRO A 33 9.14 22.29 14.30
N ARG A 34 8.38 21.49 13.57
CA ARG A 34 7.22 20.70 14.08
C ARG A 34 7.57 19.76 15.24
N VAL A 35 8.83 19.73 15.64
CA VAL A 35 9.36 18.93 16.75
C VAL A 35 8.79 19.39 18.10
N ASP A 36 8.46 20.67 18.28
CA ASP A 36 8.00 21.20 19.58
C ASP A 36 6.56 20.80 19.95
N LEU A 37 5.72 20.42 18.98
CA LEU A 37 4.37 19.95 19.25
C LEU A 37 4.31 18.51 19.78
N ILE A 38 5.33 17.70 19.48
CA ILE A 38 5.45 16.34 20.02
C ILE A 38 6.04 16.37 21.44
N ALA A 39 7.00 17.28 21.68
CA ALA A 39 7.61 17.43 23.01
C ALA A 39 6.63 17.92 24.09
N ALA A 40 5.60 18.67 23.72
CA ALA A 40 4.62 19.22 24.67
C ALA A 40 3.62 18.18 25.26
N HIS A 41 3.60 16.93 24.75
CA HIS A 41 2.71 15.87 25.22
C HIS A 41 3.44 14.74 25.95
N LEU A 42 4.75 14.80 26.07
CA LEU A 42 5.49 13.88 26.91
C LEU A 42 5.49 14.44 28.34
N ASP A 43 4.84 13.72 29.27
CA ASP A 43 5.04 13.98 30.68
C ASP A 43 6.55 13.97 30.97
N PRO A 44 7.17 15.13 31.35
CA PRO A 44 8.61 15.20 31.58
C PRO A 44 9.09 14.19 32.62
N ALA A 45 8.19 13.72 33.49
CA ALA A 45 8.49 12.68 34.47
C ALA A 45 8.64 11.29 33.84
N TYR A 46 8.02 11.02 32.68
CA TYR A 46 8.17 9.74 31.98
C TYR A 46 9.48 9.69 31.17
N ALA A 47 9.82 10.79 30.50
CA ALA A 47 11.04 10.88 29.70
C ALA A 47 12.33 10.92 30.56
N SER A 48 12.27 11.43 31.80
CA SER A 48 13.46 11.70 32.60
C SER A 48 13.99 10.52 33.43
N ARG A 49 13.24 9.41 33.56
CA ARG A 49 13.60 8.35 34.54
C ARG A 49 14.20 7.07 33.96
N GLN A 50 13.98 6.74 32.70
CA GLN A 50 14.36 5.43 32.17
C GLN A 50 15.30 5.49 30.94
N ILE A 51 15.30 6.57 30.16
CA ILE A 51 16.19 6.71 29.00
C ILE A 51 17.68 6.72 29.39
N PRO A 52 18.11 7.34 30.51
CA PRO A 52 19.50 7.27 30.97
C PRO A 52 20.00 5.83 31.18
N LEU A 53 19.16 4.90 31.62
CA LEU A 53 19.54 3.50 31.80
C LEU A 53 19.87 2.82 30.45
N LEU A 54 19.16 3.18 29.38
CA LEU A 54 19.48 2.67 28.04
C LEU A 54 20.88 3.09 27.61
N TRP A 55 21.26 4.33 27.85
CA TRP A 55 22.60 4.84 27.54
C TRP A 55 23.68 4.24 28.43
N GLU A 56 23.44 4.08 29.72
CA GLU A 56 24.35 3.40 30.65
C GLU A 56 24.66 1.98 30.17
N VAL A 57 23.62 1.21 29.77
CA VAL A 57 23.80 -0.13 29.25
C VAL A 57 24.57 -0.10 27.93
N TRP A 58 24.30 0.87 27.05
CA TRP A 58 24.98 0.98 25.78
C TRP A 58 26.46 1.37 25.94
N ASP A 59 26.79 2.27 26.84
CA ASP A 59 28.19 2.67 27.16
C ASP A 59 29.02 1.45 27.64
N ILE A 60 28.40 0.55 28.43
CA ILE A 60 29.03 -0.71 28.87
C ILE A 60 29.28 -1.62 27.66
N VAL A 61 28.27 -1.75 26.76
CA VAL A 61 28.40 -2.57 25.55
C VAL A 61 29.49 -2.01 24.64
N GLU A 62 29.55 -0.70 24.42
CA GLU A 62 30.61 -0.06 23.62
C GLU A 62 32.00 -0.30 24.18
N THR A 63 32.12 -0.40 25.53
CA THR A 63 33.41 -0.57 26.22
C THR A 63 33.87 -2.05 26.22
N ASP A 64 32.97 -2.99 26.48
CA ASP A 64 33.30 -4.35 26.86
C ASP A 64 32.90 -5.43 25.81
N PHE A 65 32.12 -5.07 24.77
CA PHE A 65 31.67 -6.05 23.78
C PHE A 65 32.84 -6.46 22.86
N ILE A 66 33.12 -7.77 22.78
CA ILE A 66 34.23 -8.33 22.01
C ILE A 66 33.97 -8.36 20.48
N GLY A 67 32.73 -8.25 20.04
CA GLY A 67 32.33 -8.31 18.62
C GLY A 67 32.35 -6.94 17.94
N GLU A 68 31.95 -6.91 16.66
CA GLU A 68 31.70 -5.67 15.95
C GLU A 68 30.40 -5.02 16.43
N LEU A 69 30.44 -3.75 16.76
CA LEU A 69 29.26 -2.98 17.12
C LEU A 69 28.42 -2.65 15.88
N PRO A 70 27.09 -2.68 15.97
CA PRO A 70 26.24 -2.20 14.89
C PRO A 70 26.39 -0.68 14.72
N ASP A 71 26.09 -0.19 13.52
CA ASP A 71 25.99 1.25 13.32
C ASP A 71 24.86 1.87 14.18
N SER A 72 24.94 3.19 14.40
CA SER A 72 23.98 3.92 15.26
C SER A 72 22.54 3.84 14.76
N ARG A 73 22.33 3.69 13.45
CA ARG A 73 21.00 3.51 12.85
C ARG A 73 20.42 2.15 13.22
N THR A 74 21.17 1.09 13.03
CA THR A 74 20.78 -0.28 13.39
C THR A 74 20.43 -0.39 14.87
N MET A 75 21.26 0.19 15.75
CA MET A 75 21.03 0.26 17.19
C MET A 75 19.72 1.01 17.50
N THR A 76 19.53 2.21 16.92
CA THR A 76 18.35 3.03 17.14
C THR A 76 17.07 2.29 16.70
N TYR A 77 17.08 1.66 15.54
CA TYR A 77 15.94 0.90 15.02
C TYR A 77 15.64 -0.33 15.89
N GLY A 78 16.69 -0.98 16.41
CA GLY A 78 16.55 -2.07 17.37
C GLY A 78 15.88 -1.63 18.67
N ALA A 79 16.31 -0.49 19.23
CA ALA A 79 15.72 0.07 20.45
C ALA A 79 14.23 0.46 20.25
N ILE A 80 13.90 1.09 19.11
CA ILE A 80 12.51 1.44 18.77
C ILE A 80 11.65 0.17 18.68
N ARG A 81 12.10 -0.86 17.96
CA ARG A 81 11.37 -2.13 17.84
C ARG A 81 11.19 -2.80 19.20
N GLY A 82 12.23 -2.79 20.05
CA GLY A 82 12.16 -3.33 21.41
C GLY A 82 11.10 -2.61 22.25
N ALA A 83 11.08 -1.28 22.21
CA ALA A 83 10.09 -0.48 22.91
C ALA A 83 8.66 -0.75 22.42
N LEU A 84 8.45 -0.79 21.10
CA LEU A 84 7.13 -1.10 20.50
C LEU A 84 6.68 -2.52 20.82
N GLY A 85 7.59 -3.49 20.89
CA GLY A 85 7.30 -4.87 21.28
C GLY A 85 6.64 -5.01 22.65
N THR A 86 6.84 -4.04 23.56
CA THR A 86 6.19 -4.04 24.88
C THR A 86 4.68 -3.77 24.86
N LEU A 87 4.17 -3.28 23.71
CA LEU A 87 2.75 -3.01 23.52
C LEU A 87 1.91 -4.28 23.32
N ASN A 88 2.55 -5.42 23.02
CA ASN A 88 1.89 -6.68 22.66
C ASN A 88 0.87 -6.53 21.50
N ASP A 89 1.11 -5.59 20.59
CA ASP A 89 0.34 -5.36 19.40
C ASP A 89 1.23 -5.61 18.16
N PRO A 90 1.01 -6.69 17.39
CA PRO A 90 1.84 -7.03 16.24
C PRO A 90 1.70 -6.05 15.07
N TYR A 91 0.70 -5.18 15.10
CA TYR A 91 0.39 -4.23 14.04
C TYR A 91 0.93 -2.82 14.32
N THR A 92 1.25 -2.49 15.57
CA THR A 92 2.01 -1.28 15.89
C THR A 92 3.49 -1.57 15.66
N ALA A 93 4.01 -1.04 14.55
CA ALA A 93 5.33 -1.41 14.04
C ALA A 93 6.11 -0.21 13.48
N PHE A 94 7.42 -0.24 13.68
CA PHE A 94 8.36 0.65 13.02
C PHE A 94 8.78 0.03 11.69
N ILE A 95 8.64 0.80 10.61
CA ILE A 95 8.92 0.38 9.23
C ILE A 95 10.11 1.19 8.70
N GLU A 96 11.13 0.49 8.27
CA GLU A 96 12.34 1.12 7.73
C GLU A 96 12.08 1.85 6.39
N PRO A 97 12.91 2.86 6.02
CA PRO A 97 12.67 3.73 4.87
C PRO A 97 12.39 2.98 3.56
N ARG A 98 13.21 1.96 3.24
CA ARG A 98 13.03 1.17 2.01
C ARG A 98 11.71 0.41 1.99
N GLN A 99 11.33 -0.18 3.12
CA GLN A 99 10.09 -0.92 3.24
C GLN A 99 8.88 0.02 3.20
N HIS A 100 8.99 1.17 3.91
CA HIS A 100 7.97 2.21 3.87
C HIS A 100 7.73 2.73 2.45
N GLN A 101 8.79 3.05 1.71
CA GLN A 101 8.68 3.48 0.31
C GLN A 101 7.91 2.46 -0.53
N ARG A 102 8.25 1.16 -0.45
CA ARG A 102 7.54 0.10 -1.19
C ARG A 102 6.07 0.01 -0.81
N GLN A 103 5.75 0.07 0.47
CA GLN A 103 4.36 0.07 0.93
C GLN A 103 3.59 1.26 0.38
N MET A 104 4.19 2.45 0.36
CA MET A 104 3.55 3.64 -0.21
C MET A 104 3.36 3.54 -1.73
N GLU A 105 4.31 2.94 -2.47
CA GLU A 105 4.16 2.64 -3.89
C GLU A 105 3.01 1.64 -4.13
N ASP A 106 2.92 0.59 -3.33
CA ASP A 106 1.84 -0.39 -3.41
C ASP A 106 0.46 0.22 -3.09
N LEU A 107 0.37 1.09 -2.08
CA LEU A 107 -0.86 1.80 -1.72
C LEU A 107 -1.28 2.82 -2.79
N ARG A 108 -0.33 3.48 -3.45
CA ARG A 108 -0.61 4.36 -4.61
C ARG A 108 -1.02 3.58 -5.85
N GLY A 109 -0.58 2.32 -5.97
CA GLY A 109 -0.74 1.51 -7.18
C GLY A 109 0.15 1.95 -8.34
N SER A 110 1.27 2.63 -8.05
CA SER A 110 2.26 3.07 -9.03
C SER A 110 3.62 3.34 -8.39
N PHE A 111 4.68 3.29 -9.18
CA PHE A 111 6.04 3.65 -8.76
C PHE A 111 6.81 4.33 -9.89
N GLY A 112 7.86 5.07 -9.53
CA GLY A 112 8.79 5.64 -10.50
C GLY A 112 9.81 4.60 -10.97
N GLY A 113 9.88 4.34 -12.28
CA GLY A 113 10.75 3.32 -12.83
C GLY A 113 10.91 3.38 -14.35
N ILE A 114 11.60 2.40 -14.91
CA ILE A 114 11.84 2.32 -16.35
C ILE A 114 10.91 1.33 -17.06
N GLY A 115 10.04 0.64 -16.31
CA GLY A 115 9.05 -0.30 -16.88
C GLY A 115 9.67 -1.57 -17.44
N VAL A 116 10.44 -2.28 -16.62
CA VAL A 116 10.98 -3.61 -16.93
C VAL A 116 10.50 -4.62 -15.89
N THR A 117 10.16 -5.82 -16.34
CA THR A 117 10.10 -6.99 -15.49
C THR A 117 11.50 -7.60 -15.43
N MET A 118 11.90 -8.02 -14.25
CA MET A 118 13.20 -8.62 -14.00
C MET A 118 13.04 -10.05 -13.49
N ARG A 119 13.94 -10.95 -13.89
CA ARG A 119 14.04 -12.31 -13.34
C ARG A 119 15.51 -12.73 -13.24
N ARG A 120 15.84 -13.62 -12.32
CA ARG A 120 17.17 -14.24 -12.31
C ARG A 120 17.15 -15.52 -13.12
N ASP A 121 18.24 -15.76 -13.86
CA ASP A 121 18.51 -17.05 -14.46
C ASP A 121 19.20 -18.00 -13.46
N LYS A 122 19.51 -19.22 -13.92
CA LYS A 122 20.18 -20.25 -13.13
C LYS A 122 21.62 -19.87 -12.72
N ASP A 123 22.26 -18.95 -13.46
CA ASP A 123 23.62 -18.50 -13.23
C ASP A 123 23.66 -17.23 -12.35
N GLY A 124 22.48 -16.75 -11.92
CA GLY A 124 22.28 -15.58 -11.05
C GLY A 124 22.25 -14.24 -11.78
N HIS A 125 22.28 -14.21 -13.12
CA HIS A 125 22.16 -12.97 -13.90
C HIS A 125 20.74 -12.44 -13.83
N VAL A 126 20.62 -11.12 -13.85
CA VAL A 126 19.31 -10.41 -13.91
C VAL A 126 18.94 -10.15 -15.36
N LEU A 127 17.94 -10.86 -15.84
CA LEU A 127 17.37 -10.71 -17.17
C LEU A 127 16.26 -9.66 -17.16
N LEU A 128 16.29 -8.78 -18.17
CA LEU A 128 15.31 -7.73 -18.37
C LEU A 128 14.25 -8.14 -19.41
N SER A 129 13.00 -7.76 -19.15
CA SER A 129 11.90 -7.84 -20.10
C SER A 129 11.13 -6.52 -20.06
N PRO A 130 11.32 -5.61 -21.04
CA PRO A 130 10.66 -4.32 -21.04
C PRO A 130 9.16 -4.49 -21.32
N MET A 131 8.33 -3.80 -20.51
CA MET A 131 6.89 -3.74 -20.69
C MET A 131 6.53 -3.02 -22.01
N PRO A 132 5.36 -3.30 -22.59
CA PRO A 132 4.84 -2.50 -23.70
C PRO A 132 4.84 -1.00 -23.32
N ASP A 133 5.18 -0.15 -24.26
CA ASP A 133 5.18 1.31 -24.14
C ASP A 133 5.97 1.88 -22.95
N SER A 134 6.90 1.11 -22.38
CA SER A 134 7.73 1.53 -21.25
C SER A 134 8.90 2.43 -21.68
N PRO A 135 9.45 3.24 -20.76
CA PRO A 135 10.67 4.02 -21.01
C PRO A 135 11.84 3.14 -21.46
N ALA A 136 12.04 1.98 -20.86
CA ALA A 136 13.09 1.04 -21.22
C ALA A 136 12.94 0.54 -22.65
N ARG A 137 11.71 0.18 -23.08
CA ARG A 137 11.44 -0.27 -24.44
C ARG A 137 11.72 0.84 -25.46
N ARG A 138 11.29 2.07 -25.18
CA ARG A 138 11.58 3.23 -26.06
C ARG A 138 13.06 3.56 -26.13
N ALA A 139 13.83 3.31 -25.06
CA ALA A 139 15.28 3.48 -25.05
C ALA A 139 16.02 2.38 -25.81
N GLY A 140 15.36 1.27 -26.20
CA GLY A 140 15.96 0.18 -26.96
C GLY A 140 16.39 -1.03 -26.13
N VAL A 141 15.98 -1.13 -24.86
CA VAL A 141 16.13 -2.34 -24.04
C VAL A 141 15.27 -3.45 -24.64
N GLN A 142 15.79 -4.65 -24.72
CA GLN A 142 15.14 -5.82 -25.32
C GLN A 142 14.93 -6.93 -24.29
N SER A 143 13.97 -7.80 -24.57
CA SER A 143 13.75 -8.99 -23.73
C SER A 143 14.94 -9.93 -23.81
N GLY A 144 15.45 -10.35 -22.66
CA GLY A 144 16.64 -11.19 -22.55
C GLY A 144 17.95 -10.42 -22.35
N ASP A 145 17.94 -9.11 -22.39
CA ASP A 145 19.12 -8.31 -22.00
C ASP A 145 19.50 -8.63 -20.54
N ILE A 146 20.81 -8.83 -20.30
CA ILE A 146 21.36 -9.11 -18.98
C ILE A 146 21.81 -7.78 -18.35
N LEU A 147 21.24 -7.42 -17.19
CA LEU A 147 21.63 -6.22 -16.44
C LEU A 147 23.01 -6.40 -15.80
N VAL A 148 23.97 -5.55 -16.18
CA VAL A 148 25.36 -5.62 -15.73
C VAL A 148 25.65 -4.60 -14.64
N SER A 149 25.14 -3.38 -14.80
CA SER A 149 25.28 -2.33 -13.79
C SER A 149 24.12 -1.34 -13.82
N VAL A 150 23.91 -0.67 -12.68
CA VAL A 150 22.99 0.46 -12.55
C VAL A 150 23.74 1.59 -11.88
N GLU A 151 23.75 2.79 -12.48
CA GLU A 151 24.52 3.96 -12.01
C GLU A 151 26.00 3.63 -11.69
N GLY A 152 26.61 2.76 -12.53
CA GLY A 152 27.97 2.29 -12.33
C GLY A 152 28.17 1.25 -11.24
N GLN A 153 27.13 0.90 -10.47
CA GLN A 153 27.21 -0.16 -9.47
C GLN A 153 27.04 -1.53 -10.15
N PRO A 154 28.01 -2.45 -10.02
CA PRO A 154 27.93 -3.76 -10.65
C PRO A 154 26.80 -4.61 -10.09
N ILE A 155 26.05 -5.28 -10.93
CA ILE A 155 25.02 -6.25 -10.55
C ILE A 155 25.61 -7.65 -10.65
N THR A 156 26.00 -8.19 -9.51
CA THR A 156 26.56 -9.56 -9.40
C THR A 156 25.47 -10.54 -8.93
N PRO A 157 25.69 -11.85 -9.07
CA PRO A 157 24.77 -12.87 -8.55
C PRO A 157 24.50 -12.76 -7.03
N THR A 158 25.39 -12.14 -6.28
CA THR A 158 25.30 -11.96 -4.81
C THR A 158 24.48 -10.76 -4.38
N VAL A 159 24.25 -9.75 -5.27
CA VAL A 159 23.38 -8.60 -4.97
C VAL A 159 21.95 -9.09 -4.82
N SER A 160 21.25 -8.70 -3.75
CA SER A 160 19.85 -9.12 -3.57
C SER A 160 18.96 -8.58 -4.69
N PHE A 161 17.91 -9.32 -5.04
CA PHE A 161 16.95 -8.89 -6.07
C PHE A 161 16.24 -7.59 -5.68
N ASP A 162 16.06 -7.41 -4.40
CA ASP A 162 15.49 -6.19 -3.80
C ASP A 162 16.39 -4.97 -3.97
N ASP A 163 17.71 -5.14 -3.81
CA ASP A 163 18.66 -4.05 -4.04
C ASP A 163 18.72 -3.66 -5.51
N VAL A 164 18.72 -4.64 -6.42
CA VAL A 164 18.64 -4.37 -7.87
C VAL A 164 17.38 -3.58 -8.20
N THR A 165 16.24 -3.98 -7.65
CA THR A 165 14.96 -3.30 -7.85
C THR A 165 15.02 -1.86 -7.33
N ALA A 166 15.59 -1.65 -6.15
CA ALA A 166 15.74 -0.31 -5.56
C ALA A 166 16.65 0.61 -6.38
N LEU A 167 17.69 0.08 -7.02
CA LEU A 167 18.57 0.86 -7.91
C LEU A 167 17.86 1.29 -9.20
N VAL A 168 17.04 0.41 -9.77
CA VAL A 168 16.31 0.69 -11.02
C VAL A 168 15.14 1.64 -10.78
N ARG A 169 14.44 1.53 -9.64
CA ARG A 169 13.37 2.44 -9.23
C ARG A 169 13.93 3.79 -8.76
N GLY A 170 13.07 4.78 -8.65
CA GLY A 170 13.41 6.11 -8.12
C GLY A 170 12.36 7.16 -8.47
N PRO A 171 12.59 8.42 -8.12
CA PRO A 171 11.62 9.48 -8.38
C PRO A 171 11.27 9.60 -9.87
N VAL A 172 9.97 9.82 -10.15
CA VAL A 172 9.50 10.11 -11.51
C VAL A 172 10.27 11.32 -12.07
N SER A 173 10.58 11.31 -13.33
CA SER A 173 11.37 12.31 -14.07
C SER A 173 12.88 12.32 -13.74
N SER A 174 13.36 11.50 -12.81
CA SER A 174 14.81 11.30 -12.64
C SER A 174 15.35 10.33 -13.69
N SER A 175 16.64 10.46 -14.04
CA SER A 175 17.30 9.54 -14.95
C SER A 175 17.94 8.37 -14.20
N VAL A 176 18.12 7.25 -14.89
CA VAL A 176 18.95 6.14 -14.46
C VAL A 176 19.76 5.62 -15.64
N THR A 177 21.05 5.37 -15.42
CA THR A 177 21.93 4.76 -16.42
C THR A 177 22.09 3.29 -16.10
N ILE A 178 21.73 2.42 -17.04
CA ILE A 178 21.93 0.98 -16.96
C ILE A 178 22.91 0.51 -18.02
N GLN A 179 23.73 -0.49 -17.69
CA GLN A 179 24.51 -1.23 -18.68
C GLN A 179 23.99 -2.65 -18.75
N ILE A 180 23.91 -3.16 -19.96
CA ILE A 180 23.44 -4.52 -20.25
C ILE A 180 24.41 -5.27 -21.14
N TRP A 181 24.35 -6.59 -21.07
CA TRP A 181 24.93 -7.47 -22.08
C TRP A 181 23.84 -8.00 -23.01
N ARG A 182 24.15 -8.04 -24.31
CA ARG A 182 23.27 -8.54 -25.36
C ARG A 182 24.04 -9.38 -26.38
N GLY A 183 23.45 -10.47 -26.84
CA GLY A 183 24.01 -11.34 -27.89
C GLY A 183 25.01 -12.38 -27.39
N ASP A 184 25.50 -13.21 -28.32
CA ASP A 184 26.52 -14.21 -28.11
C ASP A 184 27.54 -14.16 -29.27
N PRO A 185 28.80 -13.70 -29.06
CA PRO A 185 29.35 -13.24 -27.78
C PRO A 185 28.69 -11.94 -27.27
N PRO A 186 28.65 -11.71 -25.93
CA PRO A 186 27.94 -10.58 -25.36
C PRO A 186 28.62 -9.25 -25.71
N THR A 187 27.81 -8.27 -26.12
CA THR A 187 28.21 -6.88 -26.31
C THR A 187 27.59 -6.00 -25.22
N THR A 188 28.36 -5.05 -24.73
CA THR A 188 27.89 -4.10 -23.69
C THR A 188 27.18 -2.94 -24.36
N HIS A 189 25.97 -2.65 -23.90
CA HIS A 189 25.19 -1.47 -24.28
C HIS A 189 24.89 -0.64 -23.04
N SER A 190 24.86 0.69 -23.19
CA SER A 190 24.53 1.63 -22.12
C SER A 190 23.30 2.44 -22.51
N PHE A 191 22.35 2.56 -21.58
CA PHE A 191 21.12 3.32 -21.76
C PHE A 191 20.92 4.26 -20.58
N THR A 192 20.74 5.55 -20.87
CA THR A 192 20.26 6.53 -19.88
C THR A 192 18.76 6.74 -20.10
N ILE A 193 17.96 6.36 -19.11
CA ILE A 193 16.51 6.26 -19.23
C ILE A 193 15.87 7.17 -18.18
N VAL A 194 14.96 8.05 -18.62
CA VAL A 194 14.15 8.87 -17.70
C VAL A 194 13.06 8.01 -17.10
N ARG A 195 13.02 7.91 -15.76
CA ARG A 195 11.99 7.19 -15.03
C ARG A 195 10.63 7.84 -15.25
N GLN A 196 9.62 7.04 -15.46
CA GLN A 196 8.24 7.46 -15.53
C GLN A 196 7.41 6.74 -14.48
N GLU A 197 6.19 7.19 -14.30
CA GLU A 197 5.23 6.48 -13.47
C GLU A 197 4.86 5.15 -14.14
N ILE A 198 5.10 4.06 -13.45
CA ILE A 198 4.76 2.70 -13.88
C ILE A 198 3.59 2.23 -13.04
N MET A 199 2.49 1.90 -13.71
CA MET A 199 1.28 1.43 -13.04
C MET A 199 1.45 0.01 -12.52
N LEU A 200 0.89 -0.24 -11.34
CA LEU A 200 0.78 -1.55 -10.70
C LEU A 200 -0.71 -1.93 -10.64
N PRO A 201 -1.27 -2.55 -11.68
CA PRO A 201 -2.68 -2.94 -11.67
C PRO A 201 -2.99 -3.81 -10.46
N SER A 202 -4.08 -3.49 -9.78
CA SER A 202 -4.58 -4.27 -8.65
C SER A 202 -5.70 -5.22 -9.04
N VAL A 203 -6.32 -5.02 -10.21
CA VAL A 203 -7.48 -5.74 -10.70
C VAL A 203 -7.17 -6.49 -11.98
N THR A 204 -7.62 -7.73 -12.05
CA THR A 204 -7.67 -8.52 -13.29
C THR A 204 -9.09 -8.99 -13.50
N TRP A 205 -9.52 -9.09 -14.77
CA TRP A 205 -10.88 -9.54 -15.08
C TRP A 205 -10.94 -10.32 -16.39
N ARG A 206 -11.91 -11.20 -16.49
CA ARG A 206 -12.21 -12.00 -17.68
C ARG A 206 -13.63 -12.55 -17.63
N LEU A 207 -14.18 -12.96 -18.74
CA LEU A 207 -15.33 -13.86 -18.73
C LEU A 207 -14.88 -15.27 -18.31
N VAL A 208 -15.76 -16.02 -17.67
CA VAL A 208 -15.51 -17.44 -17.36
C VAL A 208 -15.73 -18.24 -18.65
N GLU A 209 -14.71 -19.02 -19.07
CA GLU A 209 -14.73 -19.72 -20.38
C GLU A 209 -15.93 -20.66 -20.52
N GLU A 210 -16.26 -21.41 -19.46
CA GLU A 210 -17.34 -22.39 -19.45
C GLU A 210 -18.73 -21.72 -19.32
N GLN A 211 -18.80 -20.47 -18.86
CA GLN A 211 -20.03 -19.69 -18.69
C GLN A 211 -19.78 -18.22 -19.05
N PRO A 212 -19.86 -17.86 -20.34
CA PRO A 212 -19.50 -16.52 -20.82
C PRO A 212 -20.41 -15.38 -20.33
N ASP A 213 -21.53 -15.69 -19.68
CA ASP A 213 -22.39 -14.72 -19.00
C ASP A 213 -21.94 -14.41 -17.55
N VAL A 214 -20.88 -15.09 -17.06
CA VAL A 214 -20.27 -14.85 -15.76
C VAL A 214 -18.97 -14.07 -15.92
N GLY A 215 -18.92 -12.86 -15.35
CA GLY A 215 -17.71 -12.06 -15.21
C GLY A 215 -16.95 -12.45 -13.95
N TYR A 216 -15.64 -12.65 -14.08
CA TYR A 216 -14.72 -12.86 -12.97
C TYR A 216 -13.85 -11.63 -12.80
N ILE A 217 -13.79 -11.10 -11.58
CA ILE A 217 -12.97 -9.95 -11.19
C ILE A 217 -12.11 -10.36 -9.99
N ALA A 218 -10.80 -10.31 -10.10
CA ALA A 218 -9.89 -10.53 -8.99
C ALA A 218 -9.21 -9.22 -8.59
N LEU A 219 -9.26 -8.89 -7.30
CA LEU A 219 -8.60 -7.75 -6.70
C LEU A 219 -7.48 -8.22 -5.77
N SER A 220 -6.23 -7.87 -6.08
CA SER A 220 -5.05 -8.33 -5.32
C SER A 220 -4.68 -7.43 -4.15
N ARG A 221 -5.07 -6.15 -4.16
CA ARG A 221 -4.82 -5.16 -3.10
C ARG A 221 -5.74 -3.96 -3.24
N PHE A 222 -5.90 -3.19 -2.17
CA PHE A 222 -6.64 -1.93 -2.17
C PHE A 222 -5.67 -0.74 -2.25
N SER A 223 -5.52 -0.19 -3.45
CA SER A 223 -4.73 1.02 -3.75
C SER A 223 -5.62 2.19 -4.12
N ASP A 224 -5.05 3.38 -4.27
CA ASP A 224 -5.77 4.58 -4.76
C ASP A 224 -6.44 4.36 -6.12
N ARG A 225 -5.98 3.38 -6.90
CA ARG A 225 -6.47 3.08 -8.26
C ARG A 225 -7.57 2.02 -8.29
N SER A 226 -7.69 1.22 -7.23
CA SER A 226 -8.52 0.00 -7.23
C SER A 226 -9.98 0.24 -7.57
N ALA A 227 -10.58 1.31 -7.05
CA ALA A 227 -11.98 1.64 -7.34
C ALA A 227 -12.20 1.98 -8.83
N GLY A 228 -11.26 2.72 -9.44
CA GLY A 228 -11.29 3.02 -10.88
C GLY A 228 -11.12 1.78 -11.73
N GLU A 229 -10.18 0.89 -11.36
CA GLU A 229 -9.94 -0.38 -12.05
C GLU A 229 -11.15 -1.34 -11.94
N ILE A 230 -11.81 -1.39 -10.78
CA ILE A 230 -13.05 -2.16 -10.59
C ILE A 230 -14.19 -1.61 -11.47
N LYS A 231 -14.36 -0.28 -11.54
CA LYS A 231 -15.36 0.33 -12.44
C LYS A 231 -15.11 -0.03 -13.90
N GLN A 232 -13.86 0.03 -14.33
CA GLN A 232 -13.47 -0.37 -15.69
C GLN A 232 -13.79 -1.85 -15.93
N ALA A 233 -13.39 -2.75 -15.01
CA ALA A 233 -13.63 -4.18 -15.10
C ALA A 233 -15.13 -4.50 -15.23
N ILE A 234 -15.97 -3.89 -14.38
CA ILE A 234 -17.42 -4.06 -14.43
C ILE A 234 -17.97 -3.61 -15.80
N GLY A 235 -17.60 -2.40 -16.25
CA GLY A 235 -18.08 -1.86 -17.52
C GLY A 235 -17.69 -2.71 -18.72
N GLU A 236 -16.44 -3.19 -18.78
CA GLU A 236 -15.95 -4.05 -19.87
C GLU A 236 -16.63 -5.44 -19.84
N LEU A 237 -16.81 -6.03 -18.67
CA LEU A 237 -17.49 -7.32 -18.53
C LEU A 237 -18.97 -7.23 -18.93
N GLN A 238 -19.68 -6.17 -18.52
CA GLN A 238 -21.07 -5.93 -18.92
C GLN A 238 -21.17 -5.72 -20.43
N ALA A 239 -20.28 -4.95 -21.02
CA ALA A 239 -20.21 -4.75 -22.47
C ALA A 239 -19.92 -6.05 -23.23
N ALA A 240 -19.17 -6.97 -22.61
CA ALA A 240 -18.89 -8.31 -23.16
C ALA A 240 -20.00 -9.34 -22.89
N GLY A 241 -21.11 -8.95 -22.24
CA GLY A 241 -22.29 -9.79 -22.02
C GLY A 241 -22.38 -10.46 -20.64
N ALA A 242 -21.52 -10.10 -19.68
CA ALA A 242 -21.64 -10.61 -18.32
C ALA A 242 -22.94 -10.12 -17.66
N THR A 243 -23.71 -11.03 -17.11
CA THR A 243 -24.96 -10.77 -16.36
C THR A 243 -24.87 -11.18 -14.90
N ARG A 244 -23.78 -11.85 -14.52
CA ARG A 244 -23.47 -12.33 -13.17
C ARG A 244 -22.00 -12.11 -12.87
N LEU A 245 -21.61 -11.93 -11.60
CA LEU A 245 -20.22 -11.61 -11.22
C LEU A 245 -19.71 -12.53 -10.12
N ILE A 246 -18.43 -12.91 -10.24
CA ILE A 246 -17.61 -13.48 -9.18
C ILE A 246 -16.56 -12.45 -8.82
N PHE A 247 -16.53 -12.03 -7.55
CA PHE A 247 -15.54 -11.11 -7.03
C PHE A 247 -14.55 -11.87 -6.15
N ASP A 248 -13.29 -11.98 -6.60
CA ASP A 248 -12.25 -12.74 -5.92
C ASP A 248 -11.38 -11.84 -5.06
N LEU A 249 -11.44 -12.06 -3.75
CA LEU A 249 -10.64 -11.40 -2.72
C LEU A 249 -9.64 -12.36 -2.06
N ARG A 250 -9.45 -13.55 -2.61
CA ARG A 250 -8.46 -14.50 -2.10
C ARG A 250 -7.06 -13.90 -2.20
N ASP A 251 -6.23 -14.17 -1.18
CA ASP A 251 -4.85 -13.69 -1.06
C ASP A 251 -4.70 -12.16 -1.09
N ASN A 252 -5.80 -11.43 -0.86
CA ASN A 252 -5.81 -9.97 -0.77
C ASN A 252 -5.60 -9.53 0.68
N GLY A 253 -4.38 -9.08 1.01
CA GLY A 253 -4.00 -8.60 2.34
C GLY A 253 -4.62 -7.26 2.77
N GLY A 254 -5.46 -6.65 1.92
CA GLY A 254 -6.09 -5.35 2.19
C GLY A 254 -5.39 -4.18 1.51
N GLY A 255 -5.29 -3.06 2.21
CA GLY A 255 -4.71 -1.80 1.73
C GLY A 255 -5.47 -0.58 2.26
N LEU A 256 -5.72 0.40 1.40
CA LEU A 256 -6.36 1.67 1.78
C LEU A 256 -7.83 1.47 2.18
N ARG A 257 -8.19 1.99 3.36
CA ARG A 257 -9.57 2.02 3.86
C ARG A 257 -10.53 2.68 2.86
N GLN A 258 -10.15 3.86 2.36
CA GLN A 258 -10.97 4.62 1.44
C GLN A 258 -11.25 3.83 0.15
N ALA A 259 -10.24 3.17 -0.41
CA ALA A 259 -10.42 2.28 -1.55
C ALA A 259 -11.38 1.11 -1.25
N GLY A 260 -11.34 0.57 -0.03
CA GLY A 260 -12.31 -0.44 0.41
C GLY A 260 -13.75 0.06 0.38
N VAL A 261 -14.01 1.27 0.89
CA VAL A 261 -15.34 1.89 0.86
C VAL A 261 -15.80 2.12 -0.58
N GLU A 262 -14.92 2.66 -1.43
CA GLU A 262 -15.22 2.95 -2.84
C GLU A 262 -15.49 1.69 -3.67
N VAL A 263 -14.72 0.62 -3.43
CA VAL A 263 -14.90 -0.69 -4.09
C VAL A 263 -16.20 -1.34 -3.64
N ALA A 264 -16.48 -1.40 -2.32
CA ALA A 264 -17.74 -1.93 -1.81
C ALA A 264 -18.96 -1.21 -2.41
N SER A 265 -18.84 0.11 -2.58
CA SER A 265 -19.87 0.97 -3.15
C SER A 265 -20.14 0.70 -4.64
N GLN A 266 -19.28 -0.04 -5.36
CA GLN A 266 -19.60 -0.46 -6.72
C GLN A 266 -20.67 -1.57 -6.77
N PHE A 267 -20.84 -2.29 -5.67
CA PHE A 267 -21.73 -3.45 -5.55
C PHE A 267 -22.93 -3.21 -4.61
N LEU A 268 -22.89 -2.15 -3.79
CA LEU A 268 -23.95 -1.80 -2.84
C LEU A 268 -24.72 -0.56 -3.31
N GLN A 269 -26.04 -0.57 -3.18
CA GLN A 269 -26.91 0.54 -3.53
C GLN A 269 -26.93 1.60 -2.42
N ASP A 270 -27.03 1.16 -1.18
CA ASP A 270 -27.08 1.97 0.02
C ASP A 270 -26.57 1.19 1.25
N GLY A 271 -26.68 1.79 2.43
CA GLY A 271 -26.32 1.16 3.69
C GLY A 271 -24.95 1.59 4.21
N VAL A 272 -24.40 0.80 5.11
CA VAL A 272 -23.11 1.02 5.77
C VAL A 272 -22.11 0.01 5.24
N VAL A 273 -20.91 0.47 4.92
CA VAL A 273 -19.79 -0.41 4.55
C VAL A 273 -19.11 -0.94 5.81
N MET A 274 -18.89 -0.07 6.80
CA MET A 274 -18.23 -0.43 8.05
C MET A 274 -18.45 0.61 9.14
N TYR A 275 -18.18 0.21 10.38
CA TYR A 275 -17.94 1.12 11.49
C TYR A 275 -16.47 1.04 11.89
N GLN A 276 -15.94 2.15 12.41
CA GLN A 276 -14.62 2.23 13.01
C GLN A 276 -14.79 2.65 14.47
N TRP A 277 -14.24 1.86 15.40
CA TRP A 277 -14.30 2.13 16.83
C TRP A 277 -12.90 2.50 17.32
N GLY A 278 -12.74 3.79 17.65
CA GLY A 278 -11.47 4.38 18.06
C GLY A 278 -11.29 4.50 19.57
N LYS A 279 -10.14 5.06 19.94
CA LYS A 279 -9.79 5.36 21.33
C LYS A 279 -10.86 6.24 21.98
N GLY A 280 -11.23 5.89 23.22
CA GLY A 280 -12.27 6.63 23.97
C GLY A 280 -13.70 6.26 23.62
N GLY A 281 -13.91 5.20 22.82
CA GLY A 281 -15.26 4.72 22.45
C GLY A 281 -15.91 5.54 21.32
N VAL A 282 -15.13 6.35 20.60
CA VAL A 282 -15.62 7.12 19.46
C VAL A 282 -15.88 6.16 18.30
N GLU A 283 -17.12 6.14 17.82
CA GLU A 283 -17.53 5.35 16.66
C GLU A 283 -17.74 6.27 15.45
N GLU A 284 -17.19 5.88 14.32
CA GLU A 284 -17.36 6.53 13.02
C GLU A 284 -17.98 5.51 12.05
N SER A 285 -18.99 5.93 11.27
CA SER A 285 -19.62 5.10 10.25
C SER A 285 -19.21 5.52 8.85
N PHE A 286 -18.94 4.52 8.00
CA PHE A 286 -18.61 4.73 6.60
C PHE A 286 -19.75 4.17 5.75
N GLY A 287 -20.52 5.08 5.16
CA GLY A 287 -21.67 4.73 4.31
C GLY A 287 -21.26 4.37 2.89
N VAL A 288 -22.19 3.73 2.19
CA VAL A 288 -22.09 3.47 0.75
C VAL A 288 -22.11 4.78 -0.02
N MET A 289 -21.22 4.91 -1.00
CA MET A 289 -21.14 6.03 -1.91
C MET A 289 -22.05 5.75 -3.13
N SER A 290 -22.77 6.77 -3.62
CA SER A 290 -23.66 6.62 -4.78
C SER A 290 -22.91 6.37 -6.09
N GLY A 291 -23.55 5.74 -7.05
CA GLY A 291 -23.03 5.54 -8.41
C GLY A 291 -22.31 4.20 -8.63
N GLY A 292 -22.67 3.17 -7.85
CA GLY A 292 -22.22 1.80 -8.07
C GLY A 292 -22.72 1.23 -9.40
N LEU A 293 -21.87 0.48 -10.10
CA LEU A 293 -22.15 -0.04 -11.44
C LEU A 293 -22.72 -1.47 -11.47
N ALA A 294 -22.63 -2.20 -10.36
CA ALA A 294 -23.03 -3.61 -10.28
C ALA A 294 -23.90 -3.89 -9.04
N THR A 295 -24.79 -2.97 -8.69
CA THR A 295 -25.62 -3.07 -7.48
C THR A 295 -26.67 -4.17 -7.56
N ASP A 296 -27.13 -4.53 -8.77
CA ASP A 296 -28.24 -5.46 -9.00
C ASP A 296 -27.81 -6.79 -9.62
N LEU A 297 -26.59 -6.88 -10.18
CA LEU A 297 -26.10 -8.12 -10.79
C LEU A 297 -25.92 -9.22 -9.73
N PRO A 298 -26.37 -10.47 -9.99
CA PRO A 298 -26.02 -11.60 -9.11
C PRO A 298 -24.52 -11.63 -8.82
N LEU A 299 -24.14 -11.73 -7.55
CA LEU A 299 -22.76 -11.61 -7.07
C LEU A 299 -22.46 -12.67 -6.03
N VAL A 300 -21.29 -13.29 -6.13
CA VAL A 300 -20.66 -14.08 -5.07
C VAL A 300 -19.22 -13.58 -4.84
N VAL A 301 -18.69 -13.79 -3.65
CA VAL A 301 -17.35 -13.34 -3.26
C VAL A 301 -16.52 -14.54 -2.85
N LEU A 302 -15.32 -14.69 -3.44
CA LEU A 302 -14.34 -15.69 -3.04
C LEU A 302 -13.42 -15.12 -1.97
N VAL A 303 -13.23 -15.90 -0.90
CA VAL A 303 -12.37 -15.52 0.24
C VAL A 303 -11.52 -16.71 0.71
N ASN A 304 -10.37 -16.42 1.33
CA ASN A 304 -9.51 -17.43 1.96
C ASN A 304 -8.72 -16.83 3.12
N HIS A 305 -7.81 -17.61 3.71
CA HIS A 305 -6.93 -17.17 4.80
C HIS A 305 -6.02 -15.98 4.47
N GLY A 306 -5.74 -15.71 3.19
CA GLY A 306 -5.01 -14.54 2.72
C GLY A 306 -5.87 -13.27 2.61
N THR A 307 -7.21 -13.40 2.71
CA THR A 307 -8.14 -12.26 2.70
C THR A 307 -8.07 -11.55 4.05
N ALA A 308 -7.59 -10.28 4.08
CA ALA A 308 -7.35 -9.56 5.32
C ALA A 308 -7.73 -8.06 5.25
N SER A 309 -8.00 -7.43 6.41
CA SER A 309 -8.14 -5.98 6.56
C SER A 309 -9.22 -5.38 5.65
N ALA A 310 -8.88 -4.44 4.74
CA ALA A 310 -9.84 -3.83 3.81
C ALA A 310 -10.60 -4.86 2.97
N ALA A 311 -9.99 -6.01 2.63
CA ALA A 311 -10.65 -7.09 1.93
C ALA A 311 -11.74 -7.77 2.79
N GLU A 312 -11.48 -7.92 4.09
CA GLU A 312 -12.47 -8.43 5.03
C GLU A 312 -13.63 -7.44 5.25
N ILE A 313 -13.30 -6.13 5.26
CA ILE A 313 -14.32 -5.07 5.35
C ILE A 313 -15.28 -5.17 4.16
N VAL A 314 -14.74 -5.25 2.93
CA VAL A 314 -15.56 -5.35 1.72
C VAL A 314 -16.36 -6.64 1.69
N ALA A 315 -15.74 -7.78 1.98
CA ALA A 315 -16.44 -9.07 2.07
C ALA A 315 -17.56 -9.05 3.13
N GLY A 316 -17.25 -8.52 4.33
CA GLY A 316 -18.21 -8.36 5.42
C GLY A 316 -19.34 -7.39 5.06
N ALA A 317 -19.04 -6.28 4.39
CA ALA A 317 -20.04 -5.33 3.93
C ALA A 317 -21.01 -5.96 2.94
N LEU A 318 -20.51 -6.68 1.94
CA LEU A 318 -21.33 -7.35 0.93
C LEU A 318 -22.22 -8.45 1.53
N ARG A 319 -21.66 -9.24 2.47
CA ARG A 319 -22.44 -10.27 3.17
C ARG A 319 -23.50 -9.67 4.10
N ASP A 320 -23.11 -8.73 4.96
CA ASP A 320 -23.96 -8.22 6.02
C ASP A 320 -25.14 -7.37 5.51
N ASN A 321 -24.96 -6.69 4.35
CA ASN A 321 -26.04 -6.02 3.62
C ASN A 321 -26.87 -6.99 2.76
N GLY A 322 -26.59 -8.31 2.79
CA GLY A 322 -27.35 -9.31 2.03
C GLY A 322 -27.08 -9.28 0.51
N ARG A 323 -25.98 -8.63 0.10
CA ARG A 323 -25.65 -8.42 -1.32
C ARG A 323 -25.01 -9.63 -1.99
N ALA A 324 -24.16 -10.36 -1.26
CA ALA A 324 -23.44 -11.51 -1.80
C ALA A 324 -23.19 -12.56 -0.72
N ARG A 325 -23.06 -13.82 -1.14
CA ARG A 325 -22.57 -14.91 -0.29
C ARG A 325 -21.05 -14.99 -0.42
N LEU A 326 -20.38 -15.32 0.71
CA LEU A 326 -18.96 -15.60 0.77
C LEU A 326 -18.72 -17.10 0.54
N ILE A 327 -17.78 -17.44 -0.32
CA ILE A 327 -17.45 -18.82 -0.69
C ILE A 327 -15.94 -19.02 -0.53
N GLY A 328 -15.52 -20.13 0.06
CA GLY A 328 -14.11 -20.48 0.22
C GLY A 328 -13.76 -20.84 1.65
N GLU A 329 -12.75 -20.22 2.22
CA GLU A 329 -12.21 -20.50 3.55
C GLU A 329 -12.32 -19.30 4.48
N PRO A 330 -12.27 -19.48 5.82
CA PRO A 330 -12.25 -18.37 6.76
C PRO A 330 -11.15 -17.36 6.45
N THR A 331 -11.44 -16.07 6.65
CA THR A 331 -10.49 -14.99 6.41
C THR A 331 -9.49 -14.82 7.55
N PHE A 332 -8.51 -13.96 7.40
CA PHE A 332 -7.39 -13.80 8.33
C PHE A 332 -7.78 -13.28 9.71
N GLY A 333 -8.72 -12.33 9.81
CA GLY A 333 -9.12 -11.73 11.08
C GLY A 333 -8.27 -10.52 11.51
N LYS A 334 -7.88 -9.66 10.56
CA LYS A 334 -7.23 -8.38 10.88
C LYS A 334 -8.27 -7.28 11.07
N GLY A 335 -8.79 -7.15 12.29
CA GLY A 335 -9.78 -6.14 12.65
C GLY A 335 -9.22 -4.78 13.07
N SER A 336 -7.90 -4.59 13.07
CA SER A 336 -7.26 -3.35 13.51
C SER A 336 -7.03 -2.35 12.37
N VAL A 337 -7.15 -1.04 12.71
CA VAL A 337 -6.82 0.10 11.83
C VAL A 337 -5.51 0.70 12.27
N GLN A 338 -4.54 0.81 11.37
CA GLN A 338 -3.30 1.53 11.61
C GLN A 338 -3.35 2.92 11.01
N HIS A 339 -2.88 3.90 11.79
CA HIS A 339 -2.47 5.19 11.26
C HIS A 339 -0.97 5.16 10.97
N ILE A 340 -0.58 5.66 9.80
CA ILE A 340 0.82 5.71 9.35
C ILE A 340 1.34 7.12 9.62
N TYR A 341 2.42 7.21 10.38
CA TYR A 341 3.14 8.44 10.65
C TYR A 341 4.48 8.41 9.96
N ASP A 342 4.74 9.36 9.06
CA ASP A 342 6.04 9.54 8.44
C ASP A 342 7.03 10.12 9.45
N LEU A 343 8.25 9.57 9.50
CA LEU A 343 9.32 10.01 10.37
C LEU A 343 10.40 10.79 9.59
N SER A 344 11.25 11.51 10.31
CA SER A 344 12.21 12.46 9.74
C SER A 344 13.29 11.84 8.86
N ASP A 345 13.57 10.55 9.04
CA ASP A 345 14.54 9.78 8.26
C ASP A 345 13.91 8.99 7.10
N SER A 346 12.65 9.28 6.77
CA SER A 346 11.84 8.57 5.77
C SER A 346 11.44 7.15 6.18
N SER A 347 11.62 6.76 7.42
CA SER A 347 10.96 5.60 8.02
C SER A 347 9.51 5.96 8.40
N SER A 348 8.72 4.99 8.85
CA SER A 348 7.37 5.26 9.35
C SER A 348 7.05 4.48 10.62
N LEU A 349 6.11 5.01 11.37
CA LEU A 349 5.50 4.35 12.52
C LEU A 349 4.04 4.04 12.18
N HIS A 350 3.69 2.76 12.19
CA HIS A 350 2.30 2.32 12.10
C HIS A 350 1.77 2.16 13.52
N VAL A 351 0.65 2.79 13.84
CA VAL A 351 0.05 2.71 15.18
C VAL A 351 -1.38 2.24 15.05
N THR A 352 -1.74 1.20 15.77
CA THR A 352 -3.14 0.76 15.88
C THR A 352 -3.93 1.82 16.64
N THR A 353 -4.89 2.45 15.98
CA THR A 353 -5.69 3.55 16.53
C THR A 353 -7.16 3.21 16.69
N ALA A 354 -7.64 2.18 15.99
CA ALA A 354 -9.04 1.78 16.02
C ALA A 354 -9.22 0.30 15.62
N GLU A 355 -10.45 -0.20 15.82
CA GLU A 355 -10.92 -1.49 15.30
C GLU A 355 -12.00 -1.30 14.24
N TRP A 356 -12.06 -2.23 13.30
CA TRP A 356 -13.14 -2.35 12.31
C TRP A 356 -14.31 -3.17 12.87
N LEU A 357 -15.50 -2.72 12.55
CA LEU A 357 -16.72 -3.50 12.77
C LEU A 357 -17.46 -3.63 11.43
N THR A 358 -18.02 -4.80 11.17
CA THR A 358 -18.88 -5.00 10.00
C THR A 358 -20.18 -4.19 10.12
N PRO A 359 -21.02 -4.07 9.09
CA PRO A 359 -22.34 -3.44 9.19
C PRO A 359 -23.20 -3.99 10.33
N LYS A 360 -23.12 -5.29 10.64
CA LYS A 360 -23.78 -5.92 11.79
C LYS A 360 -23.00 -5.80 13.10
N ARG A 361 -21.96 -4.95 13.11
CA ARG A 361 -21.11 -4.67 14.28
C ARG A 361 -20.33 -5.88 14.81
N SER A 362 -20.08 -6.87 13.95
CA SER A 362 -19.22 -7.99 14.28
C SER A 362 -17.76 -7.55 14.28
N ARG A 363 -17.00 -7.99 15.29
CA ARG A 363 -15.54 -7.78 15.35
C ARG A 363 -14.83 -8.79 14.46
N LEU A 364 -13.75 -8.36 13.81
CA LEU A 364 -12.92 -9.20 12.94
C LEU A 364 -11.65 -9.71 13.65
N SER A 365 -11.15 -8.95 14.63
CA SER A 365 -9.86 -9.23 15.28
C SER A 365 -9.79 -10.66 15.83
N GLY A 366 -8.87 -11.45 15.27
CA GLY A 366 -8.58 -12.83 15.67
C GLY A 366 -9.63 -13.89 15.29
N GLN A 367 -10.75 -13.49 14.65
CA GLN A 367 -11.82 -14.40 14.25
C GLN A 367 -12.01 -14.50 12.74
N GLY A 368 -11.82 -13.38 12.02
CA GLY A 368 -12.11 -13.29 10.60
C GLY A 368 -13.59 -13.44 10.26
N LEU A 369 -13.86 -13.66 9.00
CA LEU A 369 -15.19 -13.95 8.45
C LEU A 369 -15.25 -15.42 8.08
N ALA A 370 -16.21 -16.15 8.63
CA ALA A 370 -16.54 -17.49 8.12
C ALA A 370 -17.30 -17.33 6.79
N PRO A 371 -16.98 -18.11 5.74
CA PRO A 371 -17.74 -18.11 4.51
C PRO A 371 -19.12 -18.72 4.72
N ASP A 372 -20.10 -18.33 3.88
CA ASP A 372 -21.44 -18.91 3.88
C ASP A 372 -21.43 -20.32 3.24
N ILE A 373 -20.48 -20.56 2.33
CA ILE A 373 -20.23 -21.86 1.69
C ILE A 373 -18.75 -22.18 1.86
N THR A 374 -18.44 -23.11 2.78
CA THR A 374 -17.06 -23.54 3.00
C THR A 374 -16.61 -24.50 1.92
N VAL A 375 -15.52 -24.13 1.23
CA VAL A 375 -14.87 -24.95 0.20
C VAL A 375 -13.36 -24.84 0.43
N VAL A 376 -12.76 -25.94 0.87
CA VAL A 376 -11.31 -26.02 1.10
C VAL A 376 -10.65 -26.53 -0.17
N ARG A 377 -9.60 -25.83 -0.63
CA ARG A 377 -8.78 -26.27 -1.76
C ARG A 377 -7.61 -27.07 -1.25
N THR A 378 -7.57 -28.35 -1.60
CA THR A 378 -6.44 -29.22 -1.18
C THR A 378 -5.16 -28.95 -1.97
N PRO A 379 -3.97 -29.30 -1.43
CA PRO A 379 -2.72 -29.19 -2.17
C PRO A 379 -2.72 -30.00 -3.46
N GLU A 380 -3.39 -31.16 -3.50
CA GLU A 380 -3.53 -32.01 -4.67
C GLU A 380 -4.32 -31.31 -5.78
N GLU A 381 -5.43 -30.67 -5.44
CA GLU A 381 -6.24 -29.87 -6.37
C GLU A 381 -5.48 -28.68 -6.90
N ALA A 382 -4.74 -27.98 -6.00
CA ALA A 382 -3.90 -26.85 -6.38
C ALA A 382 -2.79 -27.29 -7.38
N ASN A 383 -2.12 -28.42 -7.12
CA ASN A 383 -1.08 -28.96 -7.98
C ASN A 383 -1.64 -29.46 -9.33
N ALA A 384 -2.90 -29.93 -9.34
CA ALA A 384 -3.61 -30.30 -10.57
C ALA A 384 -4.14 -29.08 -11.36
N GLY A 385 -3.93 -27.84 -10.85
CA GLY A 385 -4.45 -26.63 -11.49
C GLY A 385 -5.97 -26.47 -11.36
N ARG A 386 -6.63 -27.23 -10.48
CA ARG A 386 -8.07 -27.20 -10.28
C ARG A 386 -8.46 -26.13 -9.26
N ASP A 387 -9.44 -25.32 -9.56
CA ASP A 387 -9.99 -24.30 -8.66
C ASP A 387 -11.42 -24.63 -8.23
N VAL A 388 -11.52 -25.54 -7.24
CA VAL A 388 -12.80 -26.02 -6.69
C VAL A 388 -13.62 -24.90 -6.05
N GLN A 389 -12.97 -23.81 -5.58
CA GLN A 389 -13.66 -22.65 -5.03
C GLN A 389 -14.32 -21.84 -6.14
N LEU A 390 -13.65 -21.66 -7.27
CA LEU A 390 -14.23 -21.03 -8.45
C LEU A 390 -15.38 -21.87 -9.03
N GLU A 391 -15.23 -23.20 -9.11
CA GLU A 391 -16.29 -24.11 -9.53
C GLU A 391 -17.53 -23.95 -8.63
N ALA A 392 -17.36 -23.90 -7.31
CA ALA A 392 -18.46 -23.69 -6.37
C ALA A 392 -19.10 -22.30 -6.49
N ALA A 393 -18.32 -21.26 -6.83
CA ALA A 393 -18.84 -19.92 -7.08
C ALA A 393 -19.74 -19.89 -8.32
N ILE A 394 -19.34 -20.55 -9.40
CA ILE A 394 -20.13 -20.68 -10.63
C ILE A 394 -21.45 -21.43 -10.35
N GLU A 395 -21.38 -22.53 -9.60
CA GLU A 395 -22.58 -23.29 -9.21
C GLU A 395 -23.53 -22.45 -8.35
N ALA A 396 -22.98 -21.68 -7.41
CA ALA A 396 -23.77 -20.83 -6.53
C ALA A 396 -24.51 -19.69 -7.24
N LEU A 397 -23.98 -19.21 -8.37
CA LEU A 397 -24.63 -18.22 -9.23
C LEU A 397 -25.72 -18.82 -10.13
N SER A 398 -25.75 -20.13 -10.30
CA SER A 398 -26.70 -20.81 -11.17
C SER A 398 -27.98 -21.22 -10.45
N LYS A 399 -28.01 -21.08 -9.11
CA LYS A 399 -29.17 -21.37 -8.23
C LYS A 399 -29.87 -20.09 -7.80
#